data_84f86fb3ecb5da473695fd321705c845
#
_entry.id   84f86fb3ecb5da473695fd321705c845
#
_cell.length_a   1.000
_cell.length_b   1.000
_cell.length_c   1.000
_cell.angle_alpha   90.00
_cell.angle_beta   90.00
_cell.angle_gamma   90.00
#
_symmetry.space_group_name_H-M   'P 1'
#
loop_
_entity.id
_entity.type
_entity.pdbx_description
1 polymer ?
#
loop_
_entity_poly.entity_id
_entity_poly.type
_entity_poly.pdbx_seq_one_letter_code
_entity_poly.pdbx_strand_id
1 'polypeptide(L)'
;DEESDYPDYPRPHGSAGWTKDDSAILIYDRYDIWSFDPEGKKAPVKLTKNGRDSKVAYRRINLDREQEYVDLSKPVMMAGFNEKDKTTGIYRAKLSASENPTLLVGGSYNFGNVVKAKGADKYIYTRENYEVFPDIWATDASFKKSVQLTQGIRQQEPYIWGTAELISWTSLDGKALEGVIYKPANFDPNKKYPMIVN
;
A
#
# COMPACT_ATOMS: atom_id res chain seq x y z
N ASP A 1 0.94 19.40 -9.59
CA ASP A 1 1.63 18.88 -10.78
C ASP A 1 2.75 17.97 -10.30
N GLU A 2 2.60 16.68 -10.54
CA GLU A 2 3.59 15.67 -10.17
C GLU A 2 4.24 15.13 -11.45
N GLU A 3 5.51 14.75 -11.35
CA GLU A 3 6.25 14.19 -12.48
C GLU A 3 5.58 12.92 -12.99
N SER A 4 5.49 12.81 -14.32
CA SER A 4 5.02 11.62 -15.02
C SER A 4 6.17 11.05 -15.84
N ASP A 5 6.36 9.74 -15.79
CA ASP A 5 7.36 9.04 -16.62
C ASP A 5 6.92 8.94 -18.10
N TYR A 6 5.70 9.34 -18.40
CA TYR A 6 5.16 9.39 -19.75
C TYR A 6 5.14 10.82 -20.29
N PRO A 7 5.31 11.03 -21.58
CA PRO A 7 5.24 12.35 -22.22
C PRO A 7 3.78 12.83 -22.36
N ASP A 8 3.00 12.69 -21.30
CA ASP A 8 1.60 13.08 -21.22
C ASP A 8 1.29 13.62 -19.81
N TYR A 9 0.11 14.22 -19.63
CA TYR A 9 -0.32 14.70 -18.32
C TYR A 9 -0.40 13.56 -17.30
N PRO A 10 0.02 13.81 -16.03
CA PRO A 10 -0.12 12.82 -14.98
C PRO A 10 -1.58 12.38 -14.81
N ARG A 11 -1.80 11.08 -14.69
CA ARG A 11 -3.14 10.54 -14.43
C ARG A 11 -3.58 10.89 -13.01
N PRO A 12 -4.90 11.15 -12.80
CA PRO A 12 -5.41 11.36 -11.45
C PRO A 12 -5.22 10.11 -10.58
N HIS A 13 -4.91 10.30 -9.31
CA HIS A 13 -4.70 9.22 -8.34
C HIS A 13 -6.01 8.53 -7.88
N GLY A 14 -7.17 9.02 -8.36
CA GLY A 14 -8.49 8.45 -8.08
C GLY A 14 -9.15 9.02 -6.83
N SER A 15 -10.24 8.38 -6.40
CA SER A 15 -11.04 8.79 -5.24
C SER A 15 -11.15 7.70 -4.19
N ALA A 16 -11.30 8.11 -2.93
CA ALA A 16 -11.61 7.20 -1.82
C ALA A 16 -13.12 7.00 -1.62
N GLY A 17 -13.96 7.71 -2.39
CA GLY A 17 -15.41 7.65 -2.35
C GLY A 17 -16.06 8.92 -1.80
N TRP A 18 -17.40 8.92 -1.76
CA TRP A 18 -18.21 9.99 -1.23
C TRP A 18 -18.44 9.81 0.27
N THR A 19 -18.62 10.92 0.99
CA THR A 19 -19.09 10.91 2.36
C THR A 19 -20.62 10.80 2.39
N LYS A 20 -21.19 10.63 3.59
CA LYS A 20 -22.65 10.54 3.76
C LYS A 20 -23.34 11.77 3.15
N ASP A 21 -24.48 11.52 2.50
CA ASP A 21 -25.34 12.52 1.86
C ASP A 21 -24.60 13.35 0.77
N ASP A 22 -23.56 12.76 0.16
CA ASP A 22 -22.71 13.35 -0.87
C ASP A 22 -22.12 14.72 -0.48
N SER A 23 -22.00 14.96 0.83
CA SER A 23 -21.56 16.25 1.39
C SER A 23 -20.10 16.59 1.08
N ALA A 24 -19.28 15.59 0.77
CA ALA A 24 -17.92 15.77 0.27
C ALA A 24 -17.46 14.56 -0.55
N ILE A 25 -16.54 14.80 -1.49
CA ILE A 25 -15.82 13.74 -2.19
C ILE A 25 -14.39 13.64 -1.64
N LEU A 26 -13.94 12.41 -1.40
CA LEU A 26 -12.58 12.12 -0.95
C LEU A 26 -11.71 11.79 -2.16
N ILE A 27 -10.69 12.60 -2.41
CA ILE A 27 -9.79 12.47 -3.56
C ILE A 27 -8.38 12.20 -3.06
N TYR A 28 -7.64 11.37 -3.79
CA TYR A 28 -6.23 11.11 -3.52
C TYR A 28 -5.35 12.13 -4.25
N ASP A 29 -4.34 12.68 -3.56
CA ASP A 29 -3.10 13.07 -4.22
C ASP A 29 -2.14 11.84 -4.27
N ARG A 30 -0.88 12.05 -4.63
CA ARG A 30 0.10 10.97 -4.67
C ARG A 30 0.18 10.20 -3.34
N TYR A 31 0.12 10.89 -2.20
CA TYR A 31 0.33 10.31 -0.87
C TYR A 31 -0.91 10.32 0.01
N ASP A 32 -1.66 11.42 -0.01
CA ASP A 32 -2.65 11.73 1.02
C ASP A 32 -4.09 11.69 0.50
N ILE A 33 -5.03 11.69 1.44
CA ILE A 33 -6.48 11.77 1.19
C ILE A 33 -6.93 13.19 1.52
N TRP A 34 -7.68 13.79 0.61
CA TRP A 34 -8.26 15.12 0.72
C TRP A 34 -9.78 15.06 0.64
N SER A 35 -10.44 15.93 1.38
CA SER A 35 -11.88 16.17 1.28
C SER A 35 -12.14 17.42 0.46
N PHE A 36 -12.99 17.30 -0.55
CA PHE A 36 -13.42 18.39 -1.41
C PHE A 36 -14.91 18.62 -1.24
N ASP A 37 -15.31 19.89 -1.16
CA ASP A 37 -16.70 20.31 -1.27
C ASP A 37 -17.12 20.23 -2.75
N PRO A 38 -18.15 19.44 -3.11
CA PRO A 38 -18.58 19.30 -4.51
C PRO A 38 -19.18 20.58 -5.08
N GLU A 39 -19.65 21.49 -4.21
CA GLU A 39 -20.16 22.82 -4.64
C GLU A 39 -19.06 23.87 -4.80
N GLY A 40 -17.82 23.55 -4.43
CA GLY A 40 -16.67 24.48 -4.55
C GLY A 40 -16.72 25.68 -3.60
N LYS A 41 -17.60 25.67 -2.59
CA LYS A 41 -17.76 26.77 -1.64
C LYS A 41 -16.72 26.78 -0.53
N LYS A 42 -16.13 25.62 -0.23
CA LYS A 42 -15.13 25.42 0.83
C LYS A 42 -13.79 24.99 0.24
N ALA A 43 -12.72 25.47 0.85
CA ALA A 43 -11.37 25.01 0.46
C ALA A 43 -11.19 23.51 0.77
N PRO A 44 -10.39 22.79 -0.05
CA PRO A 44 -10.05 21.40 0.22
C PRO A 44 -9.37 21.23 1.58
N VAL A 45 -9.68 20.12 2.25
CA VAL A 45 -9.11 19.79 3.56
C VAL A 45 -8.32 18.49 3.48
N LYS A 46 -7.04 18.53 3.87
CA LYS A 46 -6.18 17.36 3.95
C LYS A 46 -6.55 16.52 5.18
N LEU A 47 -6.96 15.27 4.96
CA LEU A 47 -7.45 14.37 6.00
C LEU A 47 -6.35 13.49 6.60
N THR A 48 -5.39 13.03 5.78
CA THR A 48 -4.16 12.37 6.24
C THR A 48 -3.02 13.38 6.20
N LYS A 49 -2.18 13.46 7.24
CA LYS A 49 -1.27 14.62 7.36
C LYS A 49 0.18 14.35 6.95
N ASN A 50 0.65 13.12 7.08
CA ASN A 50 2.08 12.80 6.99
C ASN A 50 2.47 12.03 5.73
N GLY A 51 1.56 11.71 4.83
CA GLY A 51 1.85 10.87 3.67
C GLY A 51 3.01 11.39 2.84
N ARG A 52 2.94 12.67 2.46
CA ARG A 52 3.97 13.32 1.65
C ARG A 52 5.32 13.41 2.37
N ASP A 53 5.34 13.72 3.65
CA ASP A 53 6.58 13.88 4.44
C ASP A 53 7.26 12.54 4.70
N SER A 54 6.47 11.51 5.00
CA SER A 54 6.94 10.14 5.23
C SER A 54 7.16 9.35 3.95
N LYS A 55 6.72 9.88 2.78
CA LYS A 55 6.70 9.21 1.47
C LYS A 55 5.85 7.92 1.47
N VAL A 56 4.77 7.92 2.26
CA VAL A 56 3.80 6.81 2.31
C VAL A 56 2.52 7.20 1.57
N ALA A 57 2.25 6.50 0.49
CA ALA A 57 1.02 6.66 -0.29
C ALA A 57 -0.12 5.86 0.36
N TYR A 58 -1.13 6.58 0.88
CA TYR A 58 -2.29 5.96 1.53
C TYR A 58 -3.44 5.76 0.55
N ARG A 59 -4.06 4.57 0.59
CA ARG A 59 -5.25 4.22 -0.19
C ARG A 59 -6.26 3.52 0.72
N ARG A 60 -7.50 3.98 0.72
CA ARG A 60 -8.58 3.39 1.53
C ARG A 60 -8.79 1.92 1.17
N ILE A 61 -8.90 1.07 2.19
CA ILE A 61 -9.38 -0.30 2.04
C ILE A 61 -10.89 -0.29 2.28
N ASN A 62 -11.67 -0.67 1.27
CA ASN A 62 -13.12 -0.82 1.42
C ASN A 62 -13.41 -2.18 2.08
N LEU A 63 -13.73 -2.17 3.36
CA LEU A 63 -14.05 -3.36 4.16
C LEU A 63 -15.50 -3.83 4.04
N ASP A 64 -16.37 -2.96 3.56
CA ASP A 64 -17.80 -3.25 3.37
C ASP A 64 -18.25 -2.73 2.00
N ARG A 65 -18.42 -3.66 1.06
CA ARG A 65 -18.83 -3.33 -0.31
C ARG A 65 -20.29 -2.91 -0.43
N GLU A 66 -21.10 -3.18 0.59
CA GLU A 66 -22.50 -2.79 0.67
C GLU A 66 -22.64 -1.34 1.18
N GLN A 67 -21.59 -0.78 1.77
CA GLN A 67 -21.56 0.60 2.23
C GLN A 67 -21.26 1.57 1.08
N GLU A 68 -22.25 2.36 0.70
CA GLU A 68 -22.18 3.28 -0.45
C GLU A 68 -21.36 4.55 -0.18
N TYR A 69 -21.12 4.91 1.09
CA TYR A 69 -20.39 6.12 1.48
C TYR A 69 -19.28 5.84 2.49
N VAL A 70 -18.37 6.78 2.65
CA VAL A 70 -17.30 6.75 3.64
C VAL A 70 -17.80 7.44 4.93
N ASP A 71 -17.92 6.67 6.01
CA ASP A 71 -18.31 7.19 7.32
C ASP A 71 -17.07 7.76 8.04
N LEU A 72 -16.89 9.07 7.99
CA LEU A 72 -15.77 9.76 8.64
C LEU A 72 -15.84 9.77 10.17
N SER A 73 -16.99 9.38 10.78
CA SER A 73 -17.10 9.25 12.24
C SER A 73 -16.36 8.01 12.75
N LYS A 74 -16.10 7.05 11.90
CA LYS A 74 -15.39 5.78 12.19
C LYS A 74 -13.96 5.83 11.71
N PRO A 75 -13.05 5.05 12.34
CA PRO A 75 -11.70 4.86 11.80
C PRO A 75 -11.74 4.20 10.42
N VAL A 76 -10.97 4.74 9.49
CA VAL A 76 -10.81 4.21 8.13
C VAL A 76 -9.53 3.40 8.06
N MET A 77 -9.62 2.21 7.47
CA MET A 77 -8.46 1.36 7.21
C MET A 77 -7.87 1.67 5.84
N MET A 78 -6.57 1.68 5.74
CA MET A 78 -5.83 2.05 4.54
C MET A 78 -4.68 1.10 4.28
N ALA A 79 -4.42 0.82 3.02
CA ALA A 79 -3.13 0.32 2.57
C ALA A 79 -2.17 1.50 2.47
N GLY A 80 -0.91 1.28 2.86
CA GLY A 80 0.16 2.25 2.69
C GLY A 80 1.34 1.62 1.94
N PHE A 81 1.92 2.37 1.02
CA PHE A 81 3.15 2.02 0.33
C PHE A 81 4.20 3.10 0.57
N ASN A 82 5.35 2.71 1.13
CA ASN A 82 6.46 3.60 1.36
C ASN A 82 7.38 3.63 0.14
N GLU A 83 7.47 4.78 -0.52
CA GLU A 83 8.29 4.96 -1.73
C GLU A 83 9.80 4.91 -1.47
N LYS A 84 10.25 5.13 -0.22
CA LYS A 84 11.69 5.13 0.10
C LYS A 84 12.27 3.73 0.21
N ASP A 85 11.59 2.86 0.95
CA ASP A 85 12.08 1.51 1.27
C ASP A 85 11.24 0.39 0.64
N LYS A 86 10.20 0.78 -0.13
CA LYS A 86 9.25 -0.11 -0.83
C LYS A 86 8.47 -1.04 0.10
N THR A 87 8.46 -0.75 1.40
CA THR A 87 7.61 -1.49 2.34
C THR A 87 6.14 -1.17 2.15
N THR A 88 5.28 -2.11 2.46
CA THR A 88 3.84 -1.88 2.51
C THR A 88 3.30 -2.11 3.92
N GLY A 89 2.07 -1.70 4.16
CA GLY A 89 1.42 -1.93 5.44
C GLY A 89 -0.06 -1.63 5.43
N ILE A 90 -0.72 -2.09 6.49
CA ILE A 90 -2.10 -1.76 6.80
C ILE A 90 -2.08 -0.69 7.89
N TYR A 91 -2.76 0.41 7.60
CA TYR A 91 -2.84 1.59 8.47
C TYR A 91 -4.28 1.87 8.88
N ARG A 92 -4.44 2.68 9.92
CA ARG A 92 -5.74 3.15 10.39
C ARG A 92 -5.66 4.60 10.86
N ALA A 93 -6.65 5.41 10.49
CA ALA A 93 -6.80 6.77 10.99
C ALA A 93 -8.26 7.17 11.14
N LYS A 94 -8.54 8.11 12.04
CA LYS A 94 -9.81 8.79 12.12
C LYS A 94 -9.75 10.06 11.26
N LEU A 95 -10.24 9.95 10.04
CA LEU A 95 -10.10 11.02 9.03
C LEU A 95 -10.80 12.31 9.43
N SER A 96 -11.90 12.24 10.20
CA SER A 96 -12.58 13.45 10.74
C SER A 96 -11.70 14.29 11.66
N ALA A 97 -10.69 13.70 12.32
CA ALA A 97 -9.76 14.38 13.19
C ALA A 97 -8.49 14.86 12.46
N SER A 98 -8.34 14.53 11.17
CA SER A 98 -7.12 14.77 10.39
C SER A 98 -5.88 14.27 11.12
N GLU A 99 -5.92 13.02 11.57
CA GLU A 99 -4.83 12.36 12.30
C GLU A 99 -3.80 11.73 11.33
N ASN A 100 -2.59 11.55 11.82
CA ASN A 100 -1.61 10.74 11.14
C ASN A 100 -2.05 9.28 11.15
N PRO A 101 -2.06 8.58 10.00
CA PRO A 101 -2.35 7.16 9.97
C PRO A 101 -1.38 6.35 10.84
N THR A 102 -1.93 5.49 11.68
CA THR A 102 -1.18 4.58 12.55
C THR A 102 -0.95 3.27 11.83
N LEU A 103 0.30 2.82 11.73
CA LEU A 103 0.66 1.51 11.20
C LEU A 103 0.15 0.41 12.15
N LEU A 104 -0.60 -0.54 11.61
CA LEU A 104 -1.10 -1.71 12.33
C LEU A 104 -0.21 -2.94 12.11
N VAL A 105 0.15 -3.19 10.86
CA VAL A 105 1.10 -4.22 10.44
C VAL A 105 1.77 -3.77 9.15
N GLY A 106 3.06 -4.04 8.99
CA GLY A 106 3.83 -3.67 7.81
C GLY A 106 5.21 -4.28 7.77
N GLY A 107 5.90 -4.11 6.65
CA GLY A 107 7.25 -4.61 6.41
C GLY A 107 7.53 -4.85 4.93
N SER A 108 8.60 -5.58 4.64
CA SER A 108 9.04 -5.94 3.27
C SER A 108 8.17 -7.06 2.65
N TYR A 109 6.87 -6.88 2.76
CA TYR A 109 5.85 -7.77 2.19
C TYR A 109 4.79 -6.93 1.49
N ASN A 110 4.06 -7.55 0.58
CA ASN A 110 2.79 -7.05 0.10
C ASN A 110 1.67 -7.52 1.04
N PHE A 111 0.98 -6.58 1.69
CA PHE A 111 -0.19 -6.83 2.52
C PHE A 111 -1.44 -6.51 1.71
N GLY A 112 -2.24 -7.51 1.38
CA GLY A 112 -3.41 -7.36 0.52
C GLY A 112 -4.65 -8.10 0.98
N ASN A 113 -5.72 -8.02 0.18
CA ASN A 113 -6.96 -8.77 0.38
C ASN A 113 -7.53 -8.71 1.80
N VAL A 114 -7.51 -7.52 2.41
CA VAL A 114 -8.03 -7.33 3.77
C VAL A 114 -9.55 -7.48 3.77
N VAL A 115 -10.04 -8.42 4.56
CA VAL A 115 -11.47 -8.68 4.73
C VAL A 115 -11.81 -8.64 6.22
N LYS A 116 -12.89 -7.93 6.56
CA LYS A 116 -13.44 -7.87 7.91
C LYS A 116 -14.63 -8.82 8.04
N ALA A 117 -14.72 -9.53 9.15
CA ALA A 117 -15.91 -10.32 9.49
C ALA A 117 -17.12 -9.40 9.73
N LYS A 118 -18.32 -9.75 9.22
CA LYS A 118 -19.53 -8.93 9.38
C LYS A 118 -19.94 -8.79 10.86
N GLY A 119 -19.86 -9.85 11.65
CA GLY A 119 -20.35 -9.91 13.02
C GLY A 119 -19.28 -9.79 14.11
N ALA A 120 -18.02 -9.54 13.77
CA ALA A 120 -16.94 -9.47 14.76
C ALA A 120 -15.80 -8.56 14.31
N ASP A 121 -14.99 -8.06 15.26
CA ASP A 121 -13.76 -7.33 14.97
C ASP A 121 -12.60 -8.29 14.68
N LYS A 122 -12.82 -9.16 13.72
CA LYS A 122 -11.86 -10.10 13.18
C LYS A 122 -11.58 -9.79 11.72
N TYR A 123 -10.34 -9.99 11.33
CA TYR A 123 -9.84 -9.68 9.99
C TYR A 123 -9.02 -10.83 9.45
N ILE A 124 -9.05 -11.01 8.15
CA ILE A 124 -8.06 -11.80 7.43
C ILE A 124 -7.37 -10.88 6.41
N TYR A 125 -6.15 -11.19 6.07
CA TYR A 125 -5.38 -10.52 5.04
C TYR A 125 -4.36 -11.48 4.41
N THR A 126 -3.88 -11.19 3.21
CA THR A 126 -2.77 -11.90 2.60
C THR A 126 -1.46 -11.18 2.89
N ARG A 127 -0.38 -11.98 3.02
CA ARG A 127 0.98 -11.49 3.14
C ARG A 127 1.88 -12.30 2.22
N GLU A 128 2.62 -11.63 1.37
CA GLU A 128 3.50 -12.23 0.37
C GLU A 128 4.69 -11.33 0.06
N ASN A 129 5.74 -11.90 -0.52
CA ASN A 129 6.76 -11.19 -1.27
C ASN A 129 7.33 -12.14 -2.34
N TYR A 130 8.40 -11.74 -3.03
CA TYR A 130 8.99 -12.58 -4.07
C TYR A 130 9.44 -13.96 -3.55
N GLU A 131 9.92 -14.03 -2.31
CA GLU A 131 10.46 -15.26 -1.69
C GLU A 131 9.43 -16.05 -0.87
N VAL A 132 8.31 -15.41 -0.52
CA VAL A 132 7.28 -15.97 0.34
C VAL A 132 5.96 -16.03 -0.39
N PHE A 133 5.46 -17.25 -0.61
CA PHE A 133 4.16 -17.49 -1.24
C PHE A 133 3.02 -16.79 -0.50
N PRO A 134 1.96 -16.32 -1.18
CA PRO A 134 0.82 -15.70 -0.54
C PRO A 134 0.17 -16.60 0.49
N ASP A 135 0.17 -16.17 1.74
CA ASP A 135 -0.52 -16.86 2.84
C ASP A 135 -1.59 -15.98 3.47
N ILE A 136 -2.66 -16.64 3.94
CA ILE A 136 -3.75 -15.98 4.66
C ILE A 136 -3.42 -15.94 6.14
N TRP A 137 -3.58 -14.75 6.71
CA TRP A 137 -3.39 -14.48 8.13
C TRP A 137 -4.68 -13.99 8.75
N ALA A 138 -5.01 -14.46 9.97
CA ALA A 138 -6.12 -13.97 10.76
C ALA A 138 -5.62 -13.11 11.92
N THR A 139 -6.39 -12.08 12.27
CA THR A 139 -6.07 -11.15 13.35
C THR A 139 -7.32 -10.53 13.96
N ASP A 140 -7.17 -9.82 15.04
CA ASP A 140 -8.19 -8.94 15.62
C ASP A 140 -7.97 -7.47 15.18
N ALA A 141 -8.83 -6.55 15.67
CA ALA A 141 -8.75 -5.14 15.34
C ALA A 141 -7.45 -4.45 15.77
N SER A 142 -6.67 -5.05 16.67
CA SER A 142 -5.38 -4.48 17.10
C SER A 142 -4.23 -4.78 16.14
N PHE A 143 -4.33 -5.83 15.35
CA PHE A 143 -3.27 -6.37 14.48
C PHE A 143 -1.98 -6.75 15.23
N LYS A 144 -1.99 -6.76 16.56
CA LYS A 144 -0.81 -7.07 17.38
C LYS A 144 -0.42 -8.55 17.35
N LYS A 145 -1.41 -9.43 17.17
CA LYS A 145 -1.21 -10.87 17.08
C LYS A 145 -1.93 -11.38 15.86
N SER A 146 -1.17 -11.81 14.87
CA SER A 146 -1.70 -12.44 13.66
C SER A 146 -1.31 -13.92 13.66
N VAL A 147 -2.25 -14.77 13.24
CA VAL A 147 -2.07 -16.22 13.13
C VAL A 147 -2.12 -16.58 11.65
N GLN A 148 -1.10 -17.29 11.18
CA GLN A 148 -1.07 -17.82 9.82
C GLN A 148 -2.07 -18.99 9.70
N LEU A 149 -2.98 -18.91 8.73
CA LEU A 149 -4.02 -19.90 8.49
C LEU A 149 -3.64 -20.91 7.40
N THR A 150 -2.82 -20.49 6.44
CA THR A 150 -2.39 -21.31 5.30
C THR A 150 -0.86 -21.48 5.31
N GLN A 151 -0.37 -22.45 4.58
CA GLN A 151 1.06 -22.76 4.43
C GLN A 151 1.37 -22.95 2.94
N GLY A 152 1.10 -21.92 2.15
CA GLY A 152 1.31 -21.92 0.71
C GLY A 152 2.77 -22.07 0.30
N ILE A 153 3.70 -21.70 1.17
CA ILE A 153 5.15 -21.85 0.96
C ILE A 153 5.56 -23.29 0.59
N ARG A 154 4.81 -24.30 1.06
CA ARG A 154 5.05 -25.71 0.70
C ARG A 154 4.95 -25.98 -0.80
N GLN A 155 4.23 -25.14 -1.53
CA GLN A 155 4.13 -25.25 -2.98
C GLN A 155 5.42 -24.80 -3.69
N GLN A 156 6.25 -24.00 -3.04
CA GLN A 156 7.55 -23.55 -3.55
C GLN A 156 8.69 -24.53 -3.26
N GLU A 157 8.58 -25.35 -2.21
CA GLU A 157 9.63 -26.26 -1.76
C GLU A 157 10.23 -27.16 -2.87
N PRO A 158 9.45 -27.67 -3.85
CA PRO A 158 10.01 -28.48 -4.94
C PRO A 158 10.83 -27.68 -5.98
N TYR A 159 10.80 -26.34 -5.92
CA TYR A 159 11.40 -25.49 -6.92
C TYR A 159 12.64 -24.77 -6.37
N ILE A 160 13.62 -24.55 -7.26
CA ILE A 160 14.75 -23.67 -6.96
C ILE A 160 14.27 -22.24 -7.11
N TRP A 161 14.15 -21.51 -5.96
CA TRP A 161 13.62 -20.16 -5.91
C TRP A 161 14.76 -19.15 -5.78
N GLY A 162 14.66 -18.01 -6.46
CA GLY A 162 15.66 -16.96 -6.42
C GLY A 162 15.36 -15.89 -5.36
N THR A 163 16.10 -14.79 -5.41
CA THR A 163 15.92 -13.62 -4.55
C THR A 163 15.57 -12.39 -5.36
N ALA A 164 14.95 -11.40 -4.73
CA ALA A 164 14.68 -10.08 -5.30
C ALA A 164 15.28 -9.02 -4.38
N GLU A 165 16.07 -8.10 -4.94
CA GLU A 165 16.75 -7.05 -4.19
C GLU A 165 16.50 -5.69 -4.82
N LEU A 166 16.20 -4.68 -3.99
CA LEU A 166 16.18 -3.29 -4.42
C LEU A 166 17.61 -2.81 -4.58
N ILE A 167 17.94 -2.29 -5.75
CA ILE A 167 19.25 -1.71 -6.06
C ILE A 167 19.10 -0.24 -6.43
N SER A 168 20.13 0.55 -6.15
CA SER A 168 20.20 1.96 -6.53
C SER A 168 21.49 2.24 -7.26
N TRP A 169 21.43 3.11 -8.27
CA TRP A 169 22.62 3.56 -8.99
C TRP A 169 22.45 4.99 -9.48
N THR A 170 23.53 5.58 -9.96
CA THR A 170 23.47 6.90 -10.59
C THR A 170 23.64 6.74 -12.09
N SER A 171 22.74 7.35 -12.85
CA SER A 171 22.80 7.38 -14.32
C SER A 171 23.99 8.24 -14.81
N LEU A 172 24.32 8.14 -16.09
CA LEU A 172 25.42 8.90 -16.70
C LEU A 172 25.21 10.43 -16.62
N ASP A 173 23.98 10.89 -16.59
CA ASP A 173 23.58 12.29 -16.41
C ASP A 173 23.38 12.71 -14.96
N GLY A 174 23.82 11.87 -13.99
CA GLY A 174 23.84 12.18 -12.56
C GLY A 174 22.53 11.97 -11.81
N LYS A 175 21.52 11.36 -12.40
CA LYS A 175 20.24 11.08 -11.74
C LYS A 175 20.31 9.82 -10.89
N ALA A 176 19.76 9.88 -9.68
CA ALA A 176 19.57 8.70 -8.85
C ALA A 176 18.45 7.83 -9.44
N LEU A 177 18.77 6.57 -9.66
CA LEU A 177 17.84 5.57 -10.19
C LEU A 177 17.74 4.40 -9.22
N GLU A 178 16.59 3.72 -9.24
CA GLU A 178 16.32 2.51 -8.48
C GLU A 178 15.76 1.43 -9.39
N GLY A 179 15.99 0.18 -9.03
CA GLY A 179 15.43 -0.97 -9.73
C GLY A 179 15.41 -2.21 -8.85
N VAL A 180 14.75 -3.24 -9.32
CA VAL A 180 14.73 -4.55 -8.64
C VAL A 180 15.54 -5.52 -9.48
N ILE A 181 16.54 -6.15 -8.86
CA ILE A 181 17.30 -7.23 -9.48
C ILE A 181 16.81 -8.58 -8.95
N TYR A 182 16.49 -9.48 -9.85
CA TYR A 182 16.15 -10.87 -9.55
C TYR A 182 17.37 -11.74 -9.78
N LYS A 183 17.77 -12.50 -8.78
CA LYS A 183 18.92 -13.41 -8.83
C LYS A 183 18.46 -14.86 -8.72
N PRO A 184 19.06 -15.81 -9.46
CA PRO A 184 18.75 -17.22 -9.29
C PRO A 184 19.20 -17.72 -7.90
N ALA A 185 18.57 -18.78 -7.38
CA ALA A 185 18.91 -19.34 -6.05
C ALA A 185 20.37 -19.80 -5.92
N ASN A 186 21.00 -20.17 -7.01
CA ASN A 186 22.40 -20.60 -7.08
C ASN A 186 23.33 -19.45 -7.55
N PHE A 187 22.94 -18.20 -7.32
CA PHE A 187 23.74 -17.04 -7.73
C PHE A 187 25.11 -17.06 -7.04
N ASP A 188 26.15 -16.97 -7.84
CA ASP A 188 27.54 -16.88 -7.39
C ASP A 188 28.11 -15.50 -7.77
N PRO A 189 28.40 -14.62 -6.81
CA PRO A 189 28.88 -13.25 -7.08
C PRO A 189 30.23 -13.20 -7.82
N ASN A 190 30.96 -14.32 -7.89
CA ASN A 190 32.22 -14.41 -8.63
C ASN A 190 32.04 -14.81 -10.11
N LYS A 191 30.81 -15.09 -10.53
CA LYS A 191 30.49 -15.43 -11.92
C LYS A 191 29.79 -14.29 -12.64
N LYS A 192 29.97 -14.24 -13.95
CA LYS A 192 29.21 -13.34 -14.82
C LYS A 192 27.96 -14.04 -15.33
N TYR A 193 26.85 -13.32 -15.31
CA TYR A 193 25.56 -13.79 -15.79
C TYR A 193 25.05 -12.89 -16.92
N PRO A 194 24.35 -13.44 -17.92
CA PRO A 194 23.56 -12.60 -18.82
C PRO A 194 22.44 -11.92 -18.02
N MET A 195 22.14 -10.66 -18.35
CA MET A 195 21.12 -9.86 -17.69
C MET A 195 20.09 -9.39 -18.72
N ILE A 196 18.81 -9.50 -18.37
CA ILE A 196 17.70 -8.91 -19.13
C ILE A 196 17.25 -7.68 -18.35
N VAL A 197 17.12 -6.56 -19.06
CA VAL A 197 16.61 -5.31 -18.52
C VAL A 197 15.28 -5.02 -19.18
N ASN A 198 14.24 -4.76 -18.38
CA ASN A 198 12.90 -4.36 -18.83
C ASN A 198 12.63 -2.91 -18.43
#